data_713dc7fee310a5e96c0b38208608b8de
#
_entry.id   713dc7fee310a5e96c0b38208608b8de
#
_cell.length_a   1.000
_cell.length_b   1.000
_cell.length_c   1.000
_cell.angle_alpha   90.00
_cell.angle_beta   90.00
_cell.angle_gamma   90.00
#
_symmetry.space_group_name_H-M   'P 1'
#
loop_
_entity.id
_entity.type
_entity.pdbx_description
1 polymer ?
#
loop_
_entity_poly.entity_id
_entity_poly.type
_entity_poly.pdbx_seq_one_letter_code
_entity_poly.pdbx_strand_id
1 'polypeptide(L)'
;MELRPFDPANYLETEEDILFYLEAAMEGNDPKHIASALGDVARSKGMSEIARKSGLGRQALYSALSENGNPTLETLIAVLGALGLELTIQKRAAA
;
A
#
# COMPACT_ATOMS: atom_id res chain seq x y z
N MET A 1 -22.07 6.64 -22.92
CA MET A 1 -20.93 6.95 -22.03
C MET A 1 -20.68 5.79 -21.09
N GLU A 2 -19.49 5.26 -21.11
CA GLU A 2 -19.13 4.13 -20.24
C GLU A 2 -18.61 4.65 -18.92
N LEU A 3 -19.23 4.19 -17.83
CA LEU A 3 -18.79 4.54 -16.48
C LEU A 3 -17.87 3.45 -15.96
N ARG A 4 -16.64 3.83 -15.65
CA ARG A 4 -15.67 2.91 -15.07
C ARG A 4 -15.61 3.11 -13.57
N PRO A 5 -15.51 2.02 -12.80
CA PRO A 5 -15.28 2.17 -11.37
C PRO A 5 -14.00 2.94 -11.11
N PHE A 6 -14.05 3.78 -10.10
CA PHE A 6 -12.83 4.47 -9.67
C PHE A 6 -11.85 3.47 -9.09
N ASP A 7 -10.62 3.49 -9.57
CA ASP A 7 -9.53 2.68 -9.05
C ASP A 7 -8.35 3.60 -8.75
N PRO A 8 -8.03 3.83 -7.46
CA PRO A 8 -6.92 4.70 -7.09
C PRO A 8 -5.59 4.33 -7.74
N ALA A 9 -5.37 3.04 -8.03
CA ALA A 9 -4.13 2.59 -8.67
C ALA A 9 -3.88 3.28 -10.01
N ASN A 10 -4.93 3.68 -10.71
CA ASN A 10 -4.81 4.32 -12.01
C ASN A 10 -4.28 5.76 -11.95
N TYR A 11 -4.21 6.33 -10.75
CA TYR A 11 -3.79 7.71 -10.53
C TYR A 11 -2.42 7.82 -9.85
N LEU A 12 -1.79 6.69 -9.55
CA LEU A 12 -0.50 6.67 -8.86
C LEU A 12 0.62 6.50 -9.89
N GLU A 13 1.05 7.61 -10.47
CA GLU A 13 2.00 7.58 -11.56
C GLU A 13 3.46 7.81 -11.15
N THR A 14 3.69 8.61 -10.11
CA THR A 14 5.05 8.96 -9.67
C THR A 14 5.32 8.44 -8.28
N GLU A 15 6.60 8.44 -7.90
CA GLU A 15 6.99 8.08 -6.54
C GLU A 15 6.39 9.05 -5.51
N GLU A 16 6.28 10.32 -5.87
CA GLU A 16 5.67 11.32 -5.00
C GLU A 16 4.19 11.05 -4.81
N ASP A 17 3.49 10.66 -5.87
CA ASP A 17 2.07 10.29 -5.77
C ASP A 17 1.88 9.16 -4.78
N ILE A 18 2.74 8.16 -4.87
CA ILE A 18 2.70 6.99 -3.98
C ILE A 18 2.95 7.40 -2.54
N LEU A 19 3.97 8.20 -2.32
CA LEU A 19 4.33 8.64 -0.97
C LEU A 19 3.19 9.44 -0.34
N PHE A 20 2.64 10.42 -1.06
CA PHE A 20 1.52 11.21 -0.56
C PHE A 20 0.27 10.36 -0.27
N TYR A 21 0.00 9.41 -1.17
CA TYR A 21 -1.15 8.53 -1.01
C TYR A 21 -1.03 7.69 0.25
N LEU A 22 0.14 7.12 0.49
CA LEU A 22 0.39 6.30 1.67
C LEU A 22 0.44 7.14 2.95
N GLU A 23 1.04 8.32 2.90
CA GLU A 23 1.06 9.21 4.06
C GLU A 23 -0.37 9.57 4.49
N ALA A 24 -1.22 9.88 3.53
CA ALA A 24 -2.62 10.20 3.80
C ALA A 24 -3.35 9.00 4.42
N ALA A 25 -3.09 7.81 3.90
CA ALA A 25 -3.70 6.59 4.43
C ALA A 25 -3.25 6.29 5.86
N MET A 26 -2.00 6.61 6.18
CA MET A 26 -1.45 6.36 7.51
C MET A 26 -1.97 7.31 8.58
N GLU A 27 -2.38 8.52 8.19
CA GLU A 27 -2.85 9.54 9.13
C GLU A 27 -3.99 9.07 10.02
N GLY A 28 -4.90 8.28 9.48
CA GLY A 28 -6.05 7.80 10.24
C GLY A 28 -5.76 6.65 11.18
N ASN A 29 -4.59 6.03 11.07
CA ASN A 29 -4.22 4.86 11.86
C ASN A 29 -5.26 3.73 11.77
N ASP A 30 -5.97 3.63 10.64
CA ASP A 30 -6.95 2.58 10.40
C ASP A 30 -6.30 1.42 9.65
N PRO A 31 -6.13 0.25 10.29
CA PRO A 31 -5.45 -0.88 9.65
C PRO A 31 -6.07 -1.31 8.32
N LYS A 32 -7.38 -1.28 8.22
CA LYS A 32 -8.06 -1.69 6.98
C LYS A 32 -7.79 -0.71 5.85
N HIS A 33 -7.81 0.57 6.17
CA HIS A 33 -7.54 1.61 5.19
C HIS A 33 -6.09 1.55 4.72
N ILE A 34 -5.17 1.31 5.65
CA ILE A 34 -3.75 1.19 5.34
C ILE A 34 -3.51 -0.03 4.44
N ALA A 35 -4.10 -1.18 4.76
CA ALA A 35 -3.96 -2.39 3.95
C ALA A 35 -4.50 -2.16 2.53
N SER A 36 -5.67 -1.52 2.42
CA SER A 36 -6.29 -1.23 1.14
C SER A 36 -5.42 -0.27 0.31
N ALA A 37 -4.88 0.76 0.95
CA ALA A 37 -4.02 1.72 0.27
C ALA A 37 -2.72 1.06 -0.24
N LEU A 38 -2.14 0.18 0.56
CA LEU A 38 -0.96 -0.58 0.12
C LEU A 38 -1.29 -1.48 -1.06
N GLY A 39 -2.49 -2.06 -1.07
CA GLY A 39 -2.97 -2.86 -2.19
C GLY A 39 -3.07 -2.04 -3.47
N ASP A 40 -3.60 -0.82 -3.38
CA ASP A 40 -3.70 0.09 -4.51
C ASP A 40 -2.31 0.41 -5.08
N VAL A 41 -1.35 0.71 -4.21
CA VAL A 41 0.02 1.02 -4.61
C VAL A 41 0.69 -0.21 -5.24
N ALA A 42 0.51 -1.39 -4.64
CA ALA A 42 1.10 -2.62 -5.18
C ALA A 42 0.55 -2.93 -6.57
N ARG A 43 -0.75 -2.71 -6.80
CA ARG A 43 -1.34 -2.89 -8.12
C ARG A 43 -0.80 -1.88 -9.12
N SER A 44 -0.59 -0.65 -8.67
CA SER A 44 -0.02 0.41 -9.50
C SER A 44 1.39 0.05 -9.99
N LYS A 45 2.19 -0.55 -9.14
CA LYS A 45 3.54 -0.98 -9.49
C LYS A 45 3.60 -2.37 -10.13
N GLY A 46 2.53 -3.13 -9.99
CA GLY A 46 2.45 -4.51 -10.46
C GLY A 46 2.73 -5.50 -9.34
N MET A 47 1.74 -6.34 -9.04
CA MET A 47 1.84 -7.30 -7.95
C MET A 47 2.99 -8.29 -8.12
N SER A 48 3.26 -8.70 -9.35
CA SER A 48 4.37 -9.62 -9.60
C SER A 48 5.72 -9.00 -9.25
N GLU A 49 5.89 -7.73 -9.56
CA GLU A 49 7.11 -7.00 -9.25
C GLU A 49 7.29 -6.84 -7.74
N ILE A 50 6.21 -6.49 -7.05
CA ILE A 50 6.25 -6.36 -5.58
C ILE A 50 6.52 -7.71 -4.93
N ALA A 51 5.90 -8.78 -5.42
CA ALA A 51 6.14 -10.13 -4.90
C ALA A 51 7.62 -10.49 -5.06
N ARG A 52 8.19 -10.23 -6.23
CA ARG A 52 9.59 -10.53 -6.50
C ARG A 52 10.53 -9.76 -5.57
N LYS A 53 10.30 -8.47 -5.42
CA LYS A 53 11.17 -7.60 -4.60
C LYS A 53 11.02 -7.85 -3.11
N SER A 54 9.82 -8.16 -2.66
CA SER A 54 9.55 -8.37 -1.24
C SER A 54 9.89 -9.78 -0.78
N GLY A 55 10.02 -10.72 -1.71
CA GLY A 55 10.21 -12.12 -1.38
C GLY A 55 8.95 -12.84 -0.94
N LEU A 56 7.79 -12.18 -1.06
CA LEU A 56 6.51 -12.75 -0.65
C LEU A 56 5.80 -13.38 -1.84
N GLY A 57 4.95 -14.38 -1.57
CA GLY A 57 4.15 -14.99 -2.59
C GLY A 57 3.08 -14.02 -3.11
N ARG A 58 2.82 -14.06 -4.41
CA ARG A 58 1.84 -13.15 -5.04
C ARG A 58 0.46 -13.31 -4.41
N GLN A 59 0.04 -14.55 -4.18
CA GLN A 59 -1.27 -14.83 -3.60
C GLN A 59 -1.38 -14.34 -2.16
N ALA A 60 -0.29 -14.50 -1.39
CA ALA A 60 -0.23 -13.99 -0.03
C ALA A 60 -0.34 -12.46 -0.01
N LEU A 61 0.27 -11.78 -0.98
CA LEU A 61 0.14 -10.34 -1.11
C LEU A 61 -1.28 -9.91 -1.41
N TYR A 62 -1.94 -10.56 -2.36
CA TYR A 62 -3.33 -10.22 -2.67
C TYR A 62 -4.23 -10.36 -1.44
N SER A 63 -4.02 -11.42 -0.67
CA SER A 63 -4.80 -11.65 0.53
C SER A 63 -4.53 -10.61 1.61
N ALA A 64 -3.26 -10.35 1.88
CA ALA A 64 -2.85 -9.43 2.94
C ALA A 64 -3.22 -7.97 2.65
N LEU A 65 -3.16 -7.57 1.39
CA LEU A 65 -3.36 -6.19 0.97
C LEU A 65 -4.74 -5.94 0.35
N SER A 66 -5.69 -6.80 0.67
CA SER A 66 -7.08 -6.61 0.26
C SER A 66 -7.82 -5.77 1.30
N GLU A 67 -9.03 -5.36 0.95
CA GLU A 67 -9.90 -4.60 1.84
C GLU A 67 -10.11 -5.29 3.20
N ASN A 68 -10.15 -6.61 3.19
CA ASN A 68 -10.33 -7.40 4.41
C ASN A 68 -9.01 -7.99 4.91
N GLY A 69 -7.90 -7.58 4.33
CA GLY A 69 -6.60 -8.11 4.71
C GLY A 69 -6.09 -7.50 6.01
N ASN A 70 -5.15 -8.22 6.59
CA ASN A 70 -4.50 -7.79 7.82
C ASN A 70 -3.02 -8.19 7.73
N PRO A 71 -2.22 -7.41 7.00
CA PRO A 71 -0.81 -7.75 6.82
C PRO A 71 -0.09 -7.74 8.17
N THR A 72 0.79 -8.71 8.35
CA THR A 72 1.68 -8.72 9.51
C THR A 72 2.66 -7.56 9.38
N LEU A 73 3.32 -7.23 10.49
CA LEU A 73 4.38 -6.23 10.46
C LEU A 73 5.49 -6.63 9.49
N GLU A 74 5.83 -7.91 9.45
CA GLU A 74 6.82 -8.43 8.51
C GLU A 74 6.40 -8.17 7.06
N THR A 75 5.15 -8.47 6.72
CA THR A 75 4.62 -8.22 5.38
C THR A 75 4.64 -6.73 5.05
N LEU A 76 4.20 -5.90 5.99
CA LEU A 76 4.18 -4.45 5.80
C LEU A 76 5.59 -3.91 5.51
N ILE A 77 6.55 -4.30 6.31
CA ILE A 77 7.94 -3.85 6.13
C ILE A 77 8.49 -4.32 4.79
N ALA A 78 8.22 -5.58 4.42
CA ALA A 78 8.70 -6.13 3.14
C ALA A 78 8.10 -5.38 1.94
N VAL A 79 6.80 -5.08 1.99
CA VAL A 79 6.14 -4.34 0.92
C VAL A 79 6.68 -2.92 0.81
N LEU A 80 6.82 -2.23 1.93
CA LEU A 80 7.39 -0.89 1.93
C LEU A 80 8.81 -0.90 1.38
N GLY A 81 9.61 -1.87 1.79
CA GLY A 81 10.97 -2.02 1.27
C GLY A 81 11.00 -2.22 -0.23
N ALA A 82 10.06 -3.01 -0.77
CA ALA A 82 9.95 -3.22 -2.22
C ALA A 82 9.60 -1.93 -2.96
N LEU A 83 8.98 -0.98 -2.27
CA LEU A 83 8.62 0.34 -2.81
C LEU A 83 9.71 1.39 -2.56
N GLY A 84 10.81 1.02 -1.90
CA GLY A 84 11.85 1.96 -1.54
C GLY A 84 11.50 2.83 -0.35
N LEU A 85 10.55 2.38 0.46
CA LEU A 85 10.06 3.12 1.63
C LEU A 85 10.40 2.39 2.91
N GLU A 86 10.32 3.10 4.03
CA GLU A 86 10.53 2.52 5.35
C GLU A 86 9.54 3.07 6.35
N LEU A 87 9.30 2.30 7.41
CA LEU A 87 8.47 2.77 8.51
C LEU A 87 9.29 3.70 9.40
N THR A 88 8.67 4.77 9.84
CA THR A 88 9.25 5.65 10.85
C THR A 88 8.20 5.94 11.91
N ILE A 89 8.66 6.51 12.99
CA ILE A 89 7.79 6.89 14.10
C ILE A 89 7.97 8.38 14.33
N GLN A 90 6.84 9.07 14.46
CA GLN A 90 6.88 10.48 14.77
C GLN A 90 5.81 10.78 15.82
N LYS A 91 6.04 11.83 16.58
CA LYS A 91 5.09 12.24 17.58
C LYS A 91 3.80 12.72 16.92
N ARG A 92 2.67 12.28 17.46
CA ARG A 92 1.38 12.73 16.95
C ARG A 92 1.24 14.24 17.19
N ALA A 93 0.70 14.95 16.20
CA ALA A 93 0.44 16.36 16.36
C ALA A 93 -0.59 16.56 17.48
N ALA A 94 -0.40 17.61 18.28
CA ALA A 94 -1.33 17.92 19.35
C ALA A 94 -2.70 18.28 18.74
N ALA A 95 -3.76 17.77 19.37
CA ALA A 95 -5.10 18.06 18.93
C ALA A 95 -5.51 19.47 19.36
#